data_99a5dc8087b67d155756aa8d0641e5b4
#
_entry.id   99a5dc8087b67d155756aa8d0641e5b4
#
_cell.length_a   1.000
_cell.length_b   1.000
_cell.length_c   1.000
_cell.angle_alpha   90.00
_cell.angle_beta   90.00
_cell.angle_gamma   90.00
#
_symmetry.space_group_name_H-M   'P 1'
#
loop_
_entity.id
_entity.type
_entity.pdbx_description
1 polymer ?
#
loop_
_entity_poly.entity_id
_entity_poly.type
_entity_poly.pdbx_seq_one_letter_code
_entity_poly.pdbx_strand_id
1 'polypeptide(L)'
;KTKQMKINLKWSLSCLVGLFYLNTSAQETNIAKTTDSIKKATKELPLEPSRSIAFTTENGTWTSLDVSPDGQTIIFDLMGDLYTMPISGGKATAITHGLAYEVHPRFSPDGKSVAYISDKSGSDNIWVMDLSSKEDTQISKEQKNNFFSVAWSPDGDYLVGAKGRRNIKLHLYHKDGGGGAPLISEPKGLKAIDPFFGADGKTLYFSQRNGAWNYNAQLPQYQIGTYSMEDGATDVITSRYGSAFTPTLSKDGKWLVYGTRFEDQTGLILRDLNTGEESWLAYPVQRDEQESIAPLGVLPAMSFTPDSNALIVSYGGNIHKISLSDKTASKISYTASVDLELGPQLDFKYPISDADIAMASQIRDAKPSPDGKRLAFTALNRLYVMDLPNG
;
A
#
# COMPACT_ATOMS: atom_id res chain seq x y z
N LYS A 1 12.35 -57.12 21.05
CA LYS A 1 12.22 -58.35 20.21
C LYS A 1 11.46 -57.94 18.95
N THR A 2 12.13 -57.64 17.87
CA THR A 2 12.37 -58.41 16.64
C THR A 2 11.10 -58.68 15.78
N LYS A 3 11.00 -58.12 14.60
CA LYS A 3 11.30 -58.79 13.32
C LYS A 3 11.11 -57.89 12.11
N GLN A 4 12.18 -57.72 11.38
CA GLN A 4 12.19 -57.30 9.99
C GLN A 4 11.52 -58.34 9.12
N MET A 5 10.88 -57.92 8.03
CA MET A 5 10.64 -58.80 6.89
C MET A 5 10.88 -58.01 5.60
N LYS A 6 11.99 -58.35 4.95
CA LYS A 6 12.31 -58.04 3.55
C LYS A 6 11.53 -59.00 2.64
N ILE A 7 10.92 -58.49 1.60
CA ILE A 7 10.54 -59.32 0.43
C ILE A 7 11.05 -58.65 -0.82
N ASN A 8 12.10 -59.24 -1.40
CA ASN A 8 12.51 -59.08 -2.80
C ASN A 8 11.60 -59.97 -3.67
N LEU A 9 11.13 -59.44 -4.78
CA LEU A 9 10.79 -60.29 -5.92
C LEU A 9 11.14 -59.57 -7.23
N LYS A 10 12.19 -60.07 -7.88
CA LYS A 10 12.46 -59.89 -9.31
C LYS A 10 11.56 -60.84 -10.09
N TRP A 11 10.95 -60.36 -11.16
CA TRP A 11 10.65 -61.22 -12.35
C TRP A 11 10.85 -60.37 -13.62
N SER A 12 11.62 -60.94 -14.50
CA SER A 12 11.99 -60.50 -15.83
C SER A 12 11.09 -61.20 -16.89
N LEU A 13 11.04 -60.63 -18.04
CA LEU A 13 10.98 -61.21 -19.41
C LEU A 13 9.78 -60.75 -20.24
N SER A 14 10.07 -59.93 -21.19
CA SER A 14 10.41 -60.20 -22.62
C SER A 14 9.21 -60.26 -23.59
N CYS A 15 9.33 -59.42 -24.61
CA CYS A 15 8.90 -59.58 -26.01
C CYS A 15 7.43 -59.41 -26.37
N LEU A 16 7.12 -58.36 -27.12
CA LEU A 16 6.75 -58.53 -28.54
C LEU A 16 6.79 -57.21 -29.30
N VAL A 17 7.52 -57.23 -30.38
CA VAL A 17 7.61 -56.20 -31.42
C VAL A 17 6.33 -56.18 -32.21
N GLY A 18 5.73 -55.00 -32.38
CA GLY A 18 4.64 -54.75 -33.30
C GLY A 18 4.77 -53.37 -33.89
N LEU A 19 5.32 -53.26 -35.08
CA LEU A 19 5.33 -52.07 -35.91
C LEU A 19 3.90 -51.59 -36.21
N PHE A 20 3.59 -50.37 -35.83
CA PHE A 20 2.62 -49.56 -36.56
C PHE A 20 3.23 -48.19 -36.83
N TYR A 21 3.70 -48.03 -38.06
CA TYR A 21 3.90 -46.70 -38.66
C TYR A 21 2.51 -46.10 -38.91
N LEU A 22 2.17 -45.06 -38.19
CA LEU A 22 1.13 -44.10 -38.60
C LEU A 22 1.74 -42.72 -38.60
N ASN A 23 1.77 -42.13 -39.79
CA ASN A 23 2.11 -40.76 -40.06
C ASN A 23 1.33 -39.80 -39.17
N THR A 24 2.04 -38.99 -38.39
CA THR A 24 1.55 -37.74 -37.83
C THR A 24 2.53 -36.60 -38.18
N SER A 25 2.50 -36.26 -39.45
CA SER A 25 3.04 -34.98 -39.91
C SER A 25 1.86 -34.02 -40.04
N ALA A 26 1.48 -33.32 -38.96
CA ALA A 26 0.73 -32.06 -38.98
C ALA A 26 0.30 -31.66 -37.53
N GLN A 27 1.18 -31.25 -36.67
CA GLN A 27 0.83 -30.43 -35.47
C GLN A 27 2.02 -29.68 -34.81
N GLU A 28 3.18 -29.61 -35.45
CA GLU A 28 4.31 -28.87 -34.86
C GLU A 28 4.37 -27.37 -35.23
N THR A 29 3.47 -26.87 -36.06
CA THR A 29 3.55 -25.46 -36.54
C THR A 29 2.69 -24.48 -35.75
N ASN A 30 1.87 -24.92 -34.78
CA ASN A 30 1.04 -24.01 -33.99
C ASN A 30 1.52 -23.79 -32.54
N ILE A 31 2.45 -24.59 -32.02
CA ILE A 31 2.96 -24.40 -30.64
C ILE A 31 4.09 -23.37 -30.59
N ALA A 32 4.88 -23.26 -31.68
CA ALA A 32 5.95 -22.26 -31.75
C ALA A 32 5.45 -20.82 -31.93
N LYS A 33 4.27 -20.60 -32.51
CA LYS A 33 3.68 -19.26 -32.66
C LYS A 33 2.97 -18.77 -31.41
N THR A 34 2.57 -19.69 -30.50
CA THR A 34 1.93 -19.32 -29.23
C THR A 34 2.96 -19.02 -28.14
N THR A 35 4.18 -19.57 -28.26
CA THR A 35 5.28 -19.29 -27.32
C THR A 35 6.05 -18.01 -27.60
N ASP A 36 6.05 -17.51 -28.83
CA ASP A 36 6.68 -16.20 -29.14
C ASP A 36 5.76 -15.00 -28.83
N SER A 37 4.45 -15.20 -28.73
CA SER A 37 3.52 -14.16 -28.26
C SER A 37 3.52 -13.99 -26.73
N ILE A 38 4.08 -14.95 -25.97
CA ILE A 38 4.19 -14.86 -24.50
C ILE A 38 5.50 -14.16 -24.06
N LYS A 39 6.44 -13.93 -24.96
CA LYS A 39 7.75 -13.33 -24.65
C LYS A 39 7.84 -11.80 -24.75
N LYS A 40 6.79 -11.11 -25.13
CA LYS A 40 6.68 -9.69 -24.88
C LYS A 40 5.94 -9.51 -23.57
N ALA A 41 6.65 -9.54 -22.45
CA ALA A 41 6.12 -8.98 -21.21
C ALA A 41 5.76 -7.53 -21.53
N THR A 42 4.48 -7.26 -21.70
CA THR A 42 3.96 -5.91 -21.84
C THR A 42 4.34 -5.17 -20.58
N LYS A 43 5.07 -4.06 -20.70
CA LYS A 43 5.44 -3.18 -19.59
C LYS A 43 4.23 -2.49 -18.95
N GLU A 44 3.06 -2.68 -19.50
CA GLU A 44 1.81 -1.98 -19.19
C GLU A 44 0.67 -2.98 -18.93
N LEU A 45 -0.34 -2.54 -18.22
CA LEU A 45 -1.55 -3.33 -18.01
C LEU A 45 -2.18 -3.69 -19.37
N PRO A 46 -2.53 -4.97 -19.62
CA PRO A 46 -3.06 -5.41 -20.90
C PRO A 46 -4.55 -5.08 -21.08
N LEU A 47 -5.02 -3.99 -20.47
CA LEU A 47 -6.41 -3.52 -20.55
C LEU A 47 -6.51 -2.32 -21.45
N GLU A 48 -7.55 -2.31 -22.29
CA GLU A 48 -7.90 -1.15 -23.08
C GLU A 48 -8.96 -0.31 -22.36
N PRO A 49 -8.80 1.02 -22.29
CA PRO A 49 -9.82 1.87 -21.69
C PRO A 49 -11.09 1.82 -22.54
N SER A 50 -12.24 1.71 -21.90
CA SER A 50 -13.55 1.73 -22.57
C SER A 50 -14.27 3.06 -22.45
N ARG A 51 -13.81 3.93 -21.55
CA ARG A 51 -14.36 5.27 -21.30
C ARG A 51 -13.33 6.16 -20.61
N SER A 52 -13.54 7.47 -20.65
CA SER A 52 -12.77 8.44 -19.86
C SER A 52 -13.70 9.36 -19.07
N ILE A 53 -13.18 9.94 -18.00
CA ILE A 53 -13.85 10.97 -17.20
C ILE A 53 -12.85 12.10 -16.97
N ALA A 54 -13.20 13.31 -17.41
CA ALA A 54 -12.39 14.49 -17.20
C ALA A 54 -13.09 15.49 -16.28
N PHE A 55 -12.36 16.03 -15.31
CA PHE A 55 -12.85 17.07 -14.38
C PHE A 55 -11.68 17.84 -13.77
N THR A 56 -11.98 18.90 -13.04
CA THR A 56 -10.99 19.68 -12.30
C THR A 56 -11.28 19.55 -10.80
N THR A 57 -10.22 19.39 -9.99
CA THR A 57 -10.34 19.32 -8.54
C THR A 57 -9.28 20.18 -7.85
N GLU A 58 -9.59 20.59 -6.61
CA GLU A 58 -8.71 21.30 -5.69
C GLU A 58 -8.45 20.48 -4.41
N ASN A 59 -8.92 19.23 -4.41
CA ASN A 59 -8.86 18.34 -3.25
C ASN A 59 -8.46 16.93 -3.69
N GLY A 60 -7.81 16.20 -2.80
CA GLY A 60 -7.45 14.80 -2.99
C GLY A 60 -7.61 14.01 -1.70
N THR A 61 -8.10 12.79 -1.81
CA THR A 61 -8.24 11.87 -0.66
C THR A 61 -7.01 10.97 -0.60
N TRP A 62 -6.41 10.86 0.59
CA TRP A 62 -5.27 9.98 0.85
C TRP A 62 -4.07 10.22 -0.09
N THR A 63 -3.69 11.48 -0.23
CA THR A 63 -2.62 11.93 -1.13
C THR A 63 -1.26 11.80 -0.46
N SER A 64 -0.44 10.85 -0.92
CA SER A 64 0.98 10.74 -0.53
C SER A 64 1.81 11.72 -1.32
N LEU A 65 2.78 12.36 -0.69
CA LEU A 65 3.56 13.41 -1.31
C LEU A 65 5.05 13.37 -0.93
N ASP A 66 5.85 14.05 -1.74
CA ASP A 66 7.24 14.35 -1.42
C ASP A 66 7.63 15.75 -1.93
N VAL A 67 8.68 16.32 -1.35
CA VAL A 67 9.25 17.63 -1.71
C VAL A 67 10.58 17.41 -2.43
N SER A 68 10.76 18.06 -3.58
CA SER A 68 12.02 17.99 -4.32
C SER A 68 13.22 18.46 -3.47
N PRO A 69 14.43 17.91 -3.71
CA PRO A 69 15.62 18.28 -2.93
C PRO A 69 15.98 19.77 -2.98
N ASP A 70 15.59 20.47 -4.04
CA ASP A 70 15.75 21.93 -4.17
C ASP A 70 14.65 22.74 -3.47
N GLY A 71 13.62 22.07 -2.93
CA GLY A 71 12.51 22.69 -2.22
C GLY A 71 11.51 23.43 -3.09
N GLN A 72 11.56 23.30 -4.43
CA GLN A 72 10.73 24.10 -5.33
C GLN A 72 9.45 23.38 -5.76
N THR A 73 9.43 22.04 -5.71
CA THR A 73 8.36 21.22 -6.28
C THR A 73 7.80 20.25 -5.25
N ILE A 74 6.49 20.09 -5.24
CA ILE A 74 5.78 18.98 -4.59
C ILE A 74 5.39 17.99 -5.67
N ILE A 75 5.69 16.70 -5.44
CA ILE A 75 5.11 15.60 -6.18
C ILE A 75 4.07 14.91 -5.27
N PHE A 76 2.96 14.46 -5.86
CA PHE A 76 1.92 13.77 -5.10
C PHE A 76 1.11 12.83 -5.99
N ASP A 77 0.49 11.82 -5.39
CA ASP A 77 -0.47 10.97 -6.06
C ASP A 77 -1.89 11.53 -5.94
N LEU A 78 -2.65 11.42 -7.01
CA LEU A 78 -4.05 11.82 -7.05
C LEU A 78 -4.82 10.89 -8.00
N MET A 79 -5.73 10.08 -7.43
CA MET A 79 -6.61 9.17 -8.17
C MET A 79 -5.87 8.13 -9.04
N GLY A 80 -4.67 7.74 -8.63
CA GLY A 80 -3.86 6.74 -9.33
C GLY A 80 -2.86 7.28 -10.34
N ASP A 81 -2.80 8.60 -10.51
CA ASP A 81 -1.78 9.29 -11.31
C ASP A 81 -0.86 10.13 -10.43
N LEU A 82 0.35 10.40 -10.91
CA LEU A 82 1.32 11.27 -10.26
C LEU A 82 1.23 12.70 -10.83
N TYR A 83 1.24 13.66 -9.93
CA TYR A 83 1.18 15.09 -10.24
C TYR A 83 2.36 15.84 -9.63
N THR A 84 2.79 16.90 -10.30
CA THR A 84 3.75 17.85 -9.76
C THR A 84 3.15 19.26 -9.71
N MET A 85 3.54 20.05 -8.70
CA MET A 85 3.19 21.46 -8.59
C MET A 85 4.30 22.26 -7.90
N PRO A 86 4.34 23.60 -8.07
CA PRO A 86 5.23 24.44 -7.26
C PRO A 86 4.96 24.28 -5.76
N ILE A 87 5.99 24.44 -4.93
CA ILE A 87 5.86 24.40 -3.46
C ILE A 87 4.87 25.46 -2.92
N SER A 88 4.69 26.54 -3.64
CA SER A 88 3.74 27.62 -3.34
C SER A 88 2.30 27.28 -3.71
N GLY A 89 2.06 26.12 -4.35
CA GLY A 89 0.77 25.75 -4.90
C GLY A 89 0.52 26.30 -6.30
N GLY A 90 -0.72 26.25 -6.75
CA GLY A 90 -1.15 26.68 -8.08
C GLY A 90 -1.58 25.51 -8.97
N LYS A 91 -1.24 25.55 -10.26
CA LYS A 91 -1.62 24.50 -11.19
C LYS A 91 -0.78 23.24 -10.96
N ALA A 92 -1.45 22.13 -10.66
CA ALA A 92 -0.84 20.80 -10.64
C ALA A 92 -0.88 20.19 -12.05
N THR A 93 0.22 19.56 -12.45
CA THR A 93 0.39 18.93 -13.77
C THR A 93 0.60 17.43 -13.59
N ALA A 94 -0.23 16.62 -14.24
CA ALA A 94 -0.04 15.17 -14.28
C ALA A 94 1.25 14.82 -15.04
N ILE A 95 2.00 13.87 -14.49
CA ILE A 95 3.23 13.36 -15.11
C ILE A 95 3.10 11.89 -15.51
N THR A 96 2.04 11.23 -15.08
CA THR A 96 1.61 9.89 -15.50
C THR A 96 0.16 9.89 -15.94
N HIS A 97 -0.25 8.89 -16.70
CA HIS A 97 -1.59 8.74 -17.27
C HIS A 97 -1.89 7.28 -17.55
N GLY A 98 -3.16 6.96 -17.74
CA GLY A 98 -3.60 5.65 -18.21
C GLY A 98 -4.37 4.85 -17.16
N LEU A 99 -4.39 3.51 -17.33
CA LEU A 99 -5.13 2.59 -16.45
C LEU A 99 -4.32 2.12 -15.24
N ALA A 100 -3.03 2.39 -15.21
CA ALA A 100 -2.16 1.98 -14.10
C ALA A 100 -2.49 2.76 -12.83
N TYR A 101 -2.32 2.12 -11.68
CA TYR A 101 -2.48 2.75 -10.38
C TYR A 101 -1.11 3.11 -9.81
N GLU A 102 -0.78 4.37 -9.78
CA GLU A 102 0.54 4.92 -9.47
C GLU A 102 0.48 5.75 -8.20
N VAL A 103 1.26 5.36 -7.19
CA VAL A 103 1.18 5.92 -5.83
C VAL A 103 2.54 5.96 -5.13
N HIS A 104 2.59 6.64 -4.00
CA HIS A 104 3.77 6.77 -3.13
C HIS A 104 5.01 7.34 -3.84
N PRO A 105 4.91 8.50 -4.49
CA PRO A 105 6.06 9.10 -5.16
C PRO A 105 7.12 9.55 -4.17
N ARG A 106 8.42 9.35 -4.55
CA ARG A 106 9.58 9.79 -3.80
C ARG A 106 10.65 10.29 -4.74
N PHE A 107 11.07 11.53 -4.59
CA PHE A 107 12.20 12.07 -5.33
C PHE A 107 13.48 11.32 -5.01
N SER A 108 14.32 11.08 -6.01
CA SER A 108 15.71 10.68 -5.80
C SER A 108 16.48 11.79 -5.07
N PRO A 109 17.55 11.48 -4.32
CA PRO A 109 18.32 12.49 -3.60
C PRO A 109 18.90 13.61 -4.47
N ASP A 110 19.15 13.33 -5.74
CA ASP A 110 19.64 14.31 -6.73
C ASP A 110 18.50 15.07 -7.45
N GLY A 111 17.23 14.70 -7.18
CA GLY A 111 16.04 15.35 -7.73
C GLY A 111 15.77 15.05 -9.20
N LYS A 112 16.52 14.15 -9.85
CA LYS A 112 16.36 13.87 -11.28
C LYS A 112 15.37 12.80 -11.60
N SER A 113 15.06 11.94 -10.63
CA SER A 113 14.15 10.82 -10.78
C SER A 113 13.11 10.77 -9.67
N VAL A 114 12.05 9.99 -9.91
CA VAL A 114 11.01 9.69 -8.94
C VAL A 114 10.82 8.18 -8.86
N ALA A 115 10.92 7.62 -7.66
CA ALA A 115 10.49 6.27 -7.37
C ALA A 115 9.01 6.29 -6.97
N TYR A 116 8.26 5.27 -7.40
CA TYR A 116 6.84 5.12 -7.07
C TYR A 116 6.42 3.65 -7.20
N ILE A 117 5.23 3.35 -6.73
CA ILE A 117 4.62 2.03 -6.86
C ILE A 117 3.61 2.08 -7.99
N SER A 118 3.64 1.10 -8.90
CA SER A 118 2.68 0.96 -9.98
C SER A 118 2.39 -0.49 -10.31
N ASP A 119 1.15 -0.77 -10.67
CA ASP A 119 0.67 -2.08 -11.13
C ASP A 119 0.73 -2.26 -12.66
N LYS A 120 1.33 -1.31 -13.40
CA LYS A 120 1.37 -1.31 -14.88
C LYS A 120 2.05 -2.52 -15.52
N SER A 121 2.80 -3.32 -14.74
CA SER A 121 3.33 -4.62 -15.18
C SER A 121 2.43 -5.81 -14.86
N GLY A 122 1.20 -5.57 -14.36
CA GLY A 122 0.23 -6.59 -13.96
C GLY A 122 0.24 -6.93 -12.47
N SER A 123 1.13 -6.35 -11.69
CA SER A 123 1.17 -6.40 -10.22
C SER A 123 1.98 -5.22 -9.68
N ASP A 124 1.76 -4.88 -8.40
CA ASP A 124 2.49 -3.79 -7.75
C ASP A 124 3.99 -4.02 -7.80
N ASN A 125 4.71 -3.03 -8.31
CA ASN A 125 6.16 -3.03 -8.39
C ASN A 125 6.71 -1.64 -8.14
N ILE A 126 7.99 -1.56 -7.76
CA ILE A 126 8.73 -0.31 -7.69
C ILE A 126 9.18 0.06 -9.11
N TRP A 127 8.88 1.29 -9.49
CA TRP A 127 9.29 1.92 -10.73
C TRP A 127 10.07 3.19 -10.43
N VAL A 128 10.96 3.55 -11.32
CA VAL A 128 11.71 4.82 -11.29
C VAL A 128 11.54 5.50 -12.63
N MET A 129 11.02 6.74 -12.58
CA MET A 129 10.88 7.62 -13.74
C MET A 129 12.02 8.64 -13.75
N ASP A 130 12.70 8.79 -14.86
CA ASP A 130 13.55 9.95 -15.14
C ASP A 130 12.67 11.17 -15.46
N LEU A 131 12.81 12.25 -14.70
CA LEU A 131 11.93 13.42 -14.82
C LEU A 131 12.17 14.22 -16.11
N SER A 132 13.33 14.09 -16.73
CA SER A 132 13.66 14.80 -17.96
C SER A 132 13.18 14.08 -19.22
N SER A 133 13.43 12.78 -19.31
CA SER A 133 13.03 11.95 -20.46
C SER A 133 11.62 11.37 -20.34
N LYS A 134 11.09 11.30 -19.12
CA LYS A 134 9.85 10.58 -18.74
C LYS A 134 9.92 9.07 -19.00
N GLU A 135 11.12 8.53 -19.12
CA GLU A 135 11.31 7.09 -19.26
C GLU A 135 11.23 6.39 -17.91
N ASP A 136 10.52 5.26 -17.89
CA ASP A 136 10.31 4.44 -16.71
C ASP A 136 11.22 3.21 -16.70
N THR A 137 11.80 2.92 -15.56
CA THR A 137 12.54 1.70 -15.28
C THR A 137 11.84 0.88 -14.21
N GLN A 138 11.50 -0.37 -14.53
CA GLN A 138 10.97 -1.32 -13.55
C GLN A 138 12.09 -1.87 -12.67
N ILE A 139 12.10 -1.51 -11.39
CA ILE A 139 13.14 -1.91 -10.43
C ILE A 139 12.87 -3.32 -9.86
N SER A 140 11.65 -3.59 -9.43
CA SER A 140 11.25 -4.89 -8.91
C SER A 140 10.39 -5.66 -9.93
N LYS A 141 10.38 -7.01 -9.82
CA LYS A 141 9.63 -7.89 -10.73
C LYS A 141 8.77 -8.86 -9.94
N GLU A 142 7.99 -8.33 -9.02
CA GLU A 142 7.09 -9.12 -8.17
C GLU A 142 5.81 -9.47 -8.92
N GLN A 143 5.26 -10.66 -8.67
CA GLN A 143 4.02 -11.14 -9.29
C GLN A 143 2.99 -11.62 -8.28
N LYS A 144 3.39 -11.81 -7.01
CA LYS A 144 2.53 -12.44 -5.98
C LYS A 144 2.34 -11.58 -4.73
N ASN A 145 3.22 -10.62 -4.50
CA ASN A 145 3.15 -9.73 -3.36
C ASN A 145 2.85 -8.31 -3.82
N ASN A 146 2.30 -7.52 -2.92
CA ASN A 146 2.06 -6.10 -3.13
C ASN A 146 3.21 -5.29 -2.52
N PHE A 147 3.42 -4.10 -3.03
CA PHE A 147 4.22 -3.07 -2.39
C PHE A 147 3.32 -2.08 -1.69
N PHE A 148 3.77 -1.56 -0.55
CA PHE A 148 3.01 -0.64 0.31
C PHE A 148 3.64 0.73 0.41
N SER A 149 4.95 0.82 0.30
CA SER A 149 5.72 2.06 0.41
C SER A 149 7.14 1.85 -0.13
N VAL A 150 7.79 2.94 -0.51
CA VAL A 150 9.15 2.96 -1.04
C VAL A 150 9.93 4.16 -0.46
N ALA A 151 11.24 3.99 -0.26
CA ALA A 151 12.16 5.06 0.13
C ALA A 151 13.49 4.91 -0.61
N TRP A 152 14.12 6.03 -0.96
CA TRP A 152 15.49 6.08 -1.47
C TRP A 152 16.50 6.06 -0.35
N SER A 153 17.63 5.36 -0.57
CA SER A 153 18.83 5.60 0.24
C SER A 153 19.41 6.98 -0.06
N PRO A 154 20.04 7.66 0.92
CA PRO A 154 20.55 9.02 0.72
C PRO A 154 21.62 9.17 -0.35
N ASP A 155 22.35 8.10 -0.68
CA ASP A 155 23.32 8.05 -1.80
C ASP A 155 22.64 7.92 -3.18
N GLY A 156 21.36 7.57 -3.19
CA GLY A 156 20.59 7.38 -4.42
C GLY A 156 20.88 6.09 -5.18
N ASP A 157 21.63 5.14 -4.60
CA ASP A 157 21.96 3.88 -5.25
C ASP A 157 20.99 2.75 -4.95
N TYR A 158 20.23 2.88 -3.84
CA TYR A 158 19.29 1.85 -3.40
C TYR A 158 17.90 2.39 -3.11
N LEU A 159 16.95 1.48 -3.16
CA LEU A 159 15.57 1.68 -2.73
C LEU A 159 15.19 0.62 -1.70
N VAL A 160 14.45 1.01 -0.68
CA VAL A 160 13.82 0.08 0.25
C VAL A 160 12.32 0.07 0.00
N GLY A 161 11.78 -1.11 -0.33
CA GLY A 161 10.36 -1.31 -0.53
C GLY A 161 9.74 -2.18 0.56
N ALA A 162 8.59 -1.79 1.07
CA ALA A 162 7.78 -2.61 1.95
C ALA A 162 6.93 -3.57 1.09
N LYS A 163 7.23 -4.87 1.15
CA LYS A 163 6.66 -5.89 0.27
C LYS A 163 6.03 -7.04 1.03
N GLY A 164 4.87 -7.50 0.59
CA GLY A 164 4.22 -8.69 1.14
C GLY A 164 2.72 -8.76 0.84
N ARG A 165 2.05 -9.75 1.44
CA ARG A 165 0.58 -9.87 1.43
C ARG A 165 0.00 -9.83 2.84
N ARG A 166 0.45 -10.73 3.71
CA ARG A 166 0.06 -10.80 5.13
C ARG A 166 1.18 -10.37 6.06
N ASN A 167 2.40 -10.80 5.75
CA ASN A 167 3.62 -10.44 6.46
C ASN A 167 4.44 -9.54 5.54
N ILE A 168 4.31 -8.24 5.75
CA ILE A 168 4.99 -7.22 4.96
C ILE A 168 6.38 -7.04 5.54
N LYS A 169 7.40 -7.07 4.67
CA LYS A 169 8.80 -6.97 5.04
C LYS A 169 9.51 -5.93 4.20
N LEU A 170 10.56 -5.34 4.75
CA LEU A 170 11.43 -4.43 4.03
C LEU A 170 12.43 -5.20 3.16
N HIS A 171 12.54 -4.80 1.90
CA HIS A 171 13.46 -5.37 0.91
C HIS A 171 14.27 -4.25 0.27
N LEU A 172 15.57 -4.48 0.14
CA LEU A 172 16.51 -3.57 -0.52
C LEU A 172 16.62 -3.93 -2.00
N TYR A 173 16.58 -2.92 -2.88
CA TYR A 173 16.75 -3.04 -4.32
C TYR A 173 17.83 -2.05 -4.79
N HIS A 174 18.67 -2.45 -5.74
CA HIS A 174 19.54 -1.50 -6.43
C HIS A 174 18.73 -0.70 -7.44
N LYS A 175 19.06 0.57 -7.67
CA LYS A 175 18.36 1.46 -8.61
C LYS A 175 18.31 0.94 -10.05
N ASP A 176 19.32 0.15 -10.45
CA ASP A 176 19.39 -0.47 -11.78
C ASP A 176 18.60 -1.80 -11.85
N GLY A 177 17.86 -2.15 -10.79
CA GLY A 177 17.03 -3.36 -10.71
C GLY A 177 17.75 -4.53 -10.05
N GLY A 178 17.10 -5.71 -10.12
CA GLY A 178 17.60 -6.97 -9.54
C GLY A 178 16.53 -7.73 -8.75
N GLY A 179 16.93 -8.80 -8.06
CA GLY A 179 16.00 -9.65 -7.31
C GLY A 179 15.54 -9.08 -5.97
N GLY A 180 16.21 -8.05 -5.47
CA GLY A 180 16.03 -7.52 -4.12
C GLY A 180 16.53 -8.47 -3.02
N ALA A 181 16.85 -7.92 -1.86
CA ALA A 181 17.26 -8.65 -0.68
C ALA A 181 16.40 -8.27 0.53
N PRO A 182 15.91 -9.25 1.34
CA PRO A 182 15.20 -8.93 2.56
C PRO A 182 16.14 -8.30 3.58
N LEU A 183 15.74 -7.17 4.19
CA LEU A 183 16.46 -6.54 5.30
C LEU A 183 16.05 -7.17 6.64
N ILE A 184 14.75 -7.36 6.84
CA ILE A 184 14.20 -7.89 8.08
C ILE A 184 13.41 -9.17 7.76
N SER A 185 13.93 -10.32 8.15
CA SER A 185 13.28 -11.62 7.96
C SER A 185 12.58 -12.12 9.23
N GLU A 186 13.13 -11.84 10.40
CA GLU A 186 12.61 -12.28 11.69
C GLU A 186 12.20 -11.07 12.58
N PRO A 187 11.30 -11.24 13.53
CA PRO A 187 10.43 -12.40 13.68
C PRO A 187 9.41 -12.51 12.53
N LYS A 188 9.02 -13.74 12.16
CA LYS A 188 8.12 -13.98 11.00
C LYS A 188 6.83 -13.17 11.04
N GLY A 189 6.25 -12.98 12.21
CA GLY A 189 5.00 -12.24 12.41
C GLY A 189 5.13 -10.73 12.30
N LEU A 190 6.34 -10.17 12.34
CA LEU A 190 6.58 -8.75 12.24
C LEU A 190 6.18 -8.24 10.86
N LYS A 191 5.45 -7.15 10.83
CA LYS A 191 5.11 -6.37 9.64
C LYS A 191 5.83 -5.03 9.72
N ALA A 192 6.52 -4.65 8.65
CA ALA A 192 7.30 -3.43 8.56
C ALA A 192 6.89 -2.68 7.28
N ILE A 193 6.39 -1.45 7.44
CA ILE A 193 5.94 -0.56 6.36
C ILE A 193 6.48 0.85 6.59
N ASP A 194 6.29 1.72 5.63
CA ASP A 194 6.68 3.13 5.65
C ASP A 194 8.17 3.33 6.00
N PRO A 195 9.13 2.73 5.23
CA PRO A 195 10.54 2.96 5.44
C PRO A 195 10.93 4.42 5.18
N PHE A 196 11.84 4.95 5.99
CA PHE A 196 12.42 6.25 5.81
C PHE A 196 13.87 6.26 6.31
N PHE A 197 14.82 6.70 5.49
CA PHE A 197 16.22 6.79 5.90
C PHE A 197 16.48 7.99 6.79
N GLY A 198 17.28 7.79 7.83
CA GLY A 198 17.88 8.88 8.59
C GLY A 198 18.85 9.69 7.73
N ALA A 199 19.12 10.93 8.15
CA ALA A 199 20.07 11.81 7.46
C ALA A 199 21.50 11.24 7.43
N ASP A 200 21.82 10.33 8.36
CA ASP A 200 23.10 9.61 8.44
C ASP A 200 23.29 8.56 7.34
N GLY A 201 22.20 8.17 6.65
CA GLY A 201 22.19 7.09 5.67
C GLY A 201 22.43 5.69 6.24
N LYS A 202 22.60 5.57 7.56
CA LYS A 202 22.94 4.32 8.26
C LYS A 202 21.76 3.73 9.01
N THR A 203 20.79 4.56 9.38
CA THR A 203 19.61 4.17 10.14
C THR A 203 18.38 4.23 9.25
N LEU A 204 17.65 3.12 9.16
CA LEU A 204 16.36 3.05 8.49
C LEU A 204 15.26 3.01 9.56
N TYR A 205 14.33 3.95 9.49
CA TYR A 205 13.14 4.04 10.35
C TYR A 205 11.94 3.44 9.63
N PHE A 206 11.03 2.81 10.36
CA PHE A 206 9.83 2.22 9.76
C PHE A 206 8.71 2.02 10.78
N SER A 207 7.49 1.93 10.31
CA SER A 207 6.35 1.51 11.12
C SER A 207 6.36 0.00 11.27
N GLN A 208 6.37 -0.51 12.51
CA GLN A 208 6.32 -1.95 12.76
C GLN A 208 5.14 -2.36 13.62
N ARG A 209 4.58 -3.53 13.33
CA ARG A 209 3.58 -4.19 14.16
C ARG A 209 3.74 -5.70 14.16
N ASN A 210 3.24 -6.32 15.22
CA ASN A 210 3.11 -7.78 15.33
C ASN A 210 1.64 -8.21 15.34
N GLY A 211 1.38 -9.49 15.12
CA GLY A 211 0.07 -10.07 15.24
C GLY A 211 -0.76 -10.06 13.96
N ALA A 212 -2.01 -10.47 14.05
CA ALA A 212 -2.94 -10.57 12.95
C ALA A 212 -3.51 -9.20 12.54
N TRP A 213 -4.06 -9.14 11.32
CA TRP A 213 -4.87 -8.01 10.88
C TRP A 213 -6.27 -8.13 11.49
N ASN A 214 -6.71 -7.13 12.25
CA ASN A 214 -8.01 -7.13 12.93
C ASN A 214 -8.72 -5.80 12.74
N TYR A 215 -10.01 -5.84 12.45
CA TYR A 215 -10.85 -4.65 12.38
C TYR A 215 -11.09 -3.99 13.75
N ASN A 216 -11.15 -4.80 14.80
CA ASN A 216 -11.26 -4.33 16.19
C ASN A 216 -9.88 -4.37 16.85
N ALA A 217 -8.95 -3.62 16.28
CA ALA A 217 -7.59 -3.60 16.76
C ALA A 217 -7.50 -2.94 18.15
N GLN A 218 -6.88 -3.63 19.09
CA GLN A 218 -6.51 -3.03 20.37
C GLN A 218 -5.22 -2.23 20.20
N LEU A 219 -5.22 -1.00 20.68
CA LEU A 219 -4.02 -0.16 20.66
C LEU A 219 -3.04 -0.56 21.80
N PRO A 220 -1.73 -0.43 21.56
CA PRO A 220 -1.09 0.05 20.34
C PRO A 220 -0.97 -1.04 19.27
N GLN A 221 -1.12 -0.65 17.99
CA GLN A 221 -0.91 -1.53 16.84
C GLN A 221 0.49 -1.36 16.24
N TYR A 222 0.97 -0.14 16.14
CA TYR A 222 2.25 0.22 15.53
C TYR A 222 3.17 0.92 16.52
N GLN A 223 4.48 0.72 16.34
CA GLN A 223 5.54 1.54 16.93
C GLN A 223 6.59 1.82 15.85
N ILE A 224 7.39 2.87 16.05
CA ILE A 224 8.52 3.13 15.15
C ILE A 224 9.67 2.20 15.51
N GLY A 225 10.07 1.41 14.55
CA GLY A 225 11.28 0.60 14.58
C GLY A 225 12.42 1.27 13.84
N THR A 226 13.63 0.86 14.17
CA THR A 226 14.85 1.21 13.46
C THR A 226 15.59 -0.06 13.01
N TYR A 227 16.33 0.07 11.92
CA TYR A 227 17.22 -0.95 11.39
C TYR A 227 18.56 -0.29 11.05
N SER A 228 19.64 -0.83 11.60
CA SER A 228 21.00 -0.40 11.29
C SER A 228 21.46 -1.03 9.98
N MET A 229 21.85 -0.22 9.01
CA MET A 229 22.40 -0.69 7.73
C MET A 229 23.82 -1.22 7.86
N GLU A 230 24.51 -0.95 8.99
CA GLU A 230 25.88 -1.38 9.23
C GLU A 230 25.95 -2.83 9.74
N ASP A 231 25.11 -3.18 10.71
CA ASP A 231 25.17 -4.48 11.41
C ASP A 231 23.84 -5.26 11.41
N GLY A 232 22.78 -4.68 10.86
CA GLY A 232 21.46 -5.30 10.81
C GLY A 232 20.69 -5.29 12.14
N ALA A 233 21.16 -4.58 13.16
CA ALA A 233 20.50 -4.45 14.44
C ALA A 233 19.14 -3.75 14.29
N THR A 234 18.14 -4.20 15.05
CA THR A 234 16.80 -3.60 15.08
C THR A 234 16.46 -3.14 16.48
N ASP A 235 15.79 -2.01 16.59
CA ASP A 235 15.32 -1.46 17.85
C ASP A 235 13.92 -0.87 17.71
N VAL A 236 13.24 -0.58 18.84
CA VAL A 236 11.92 0.07 18.90
C VAL A 236 12.07 1.36 19.70
N ILE A 237 11.92 2.49 19.03
CA ILE A 237 12.23 3.82 19.62
C ILE A 237 11.02 4.56 20.16
N THR A 238 9.80 4.01 20.02
CA THR A 238 8.58 4.60 20.56
C THR A 238 7.81 3.59 21.41
N SER A 239 7.02 4.12 22.35
CA SER A 239 6.15 3.31 23.23
C SER A 239 4.88 4.13 23.51
N ARG A 240 4.10 4.39 22.44
CA ARG A 240 2.86 5.18 22.56
C ARG A 240 1.64 4.30 22.57
N TYR A 241 0.70 4.60 23.48
CA TYR A 241 -0.58 3.91 23.58
C TYR A 241 -1.40 4.01 22.27
N GLY A 242 -1.45 5.21 21.68
CA GLY A 242 -2.16 5.46 20.41
C GLY A 242 -1.41 4.97 19.16
N SER A 243 -0.35 4.16 19.34
CA SER A 243 0.60 3.77 18.30
C SER A 243 1.54 4.89 17.85
N ALA A 244 2.56 4.53 17.06
CA ALA A 244 3.42 5.45 16.34
C ALA A 244 3.68 4.85 14.95
N PHE A 245 3.43 5.62 13.87
CA PHE A 245 3.46 5.15 12.50
C PHE A 245 3.81 6.26 11.51
N THR A 246 4.20 5.87 10.30
CA THR A 246 4.56 6.74 9.18
C THR A 246 5.68 7.73 9.56
N PRO A 247 6.88 7.21 9.93
CA PRO A 247 8.00 8.05 10.32
C PRO A 247 8.47 8.90 9.16
N THR A 248 8.73 10.18 9.42
CA THR A 248 9.29 11.13 8.46
C THR A 248 10.38 11.93 9.14
N LEU A 249 11.57 11.95 8.57
CA LEU A 249 12.74 12.59 9.17
C LEU A 249 13.13 13.86 8.44
N SER A 250 13.62 14.83 9.19
CA SER A 250 14.18 16.05 8.62
C SER A 250 15.59 15.83 8.04
N LYS A 251 15.95 16.64 7.05
CA LYS A 251 17.24 16.53 6.35
C LYS A 251 18.45 16.85 7.24
N ASP A 252 18.25 17.66 8.27
CA ASP A 252 19.29 17.99 9.26
C ASP A 252 19.48 16.88 10.32
N GLY A 253 18.65 15.82 10.28
CA GLY A 253 18.72 14.70 11.22
C GLY A 253 18.23 15.02 12.63
N LYS A 254 17.62 16.19 12.85
CA LYS A 254 17.17 16.62 14.16
C LYS A 254 15.77 16.14 14.51
N TRP A 255 14.86 16.11 13.54
CA TRP A 255 13.45 15.92 13.77
C TRP A 255 12.91 14.62 13.18
N LEU A 256 12.08 13.97 13.96
CA LEU A 256 11.21 12.88 13.53
C LEU A 256 9.76 13.32 13.73
N VAL A 257 8.96 13.25 12.66
CA VAL A 257 7.50 13.35 12.73
C VAL A 257 6.90 11.96 12.52
N TYR A 258 5.85 11.65 13.28
CA TYR A 258 5.08 10.43 13.11
C TYR A 258 3.62 10.63 13.53
N GLY A 259 2.73 9.78 13.01
CA GLY A 259 1.32 9.77 13.37
C GLY A 259 1.07 9.01 14.68
N THR A 260 0.08 9.45 15.45
CA THR A 260 -0.41 8.76 16.64
C THR A 260 -1.90 9.04 16.84
N ARG A 261 -2.63 8.05 17.35
CA ARG A 261 -4.02 8.26 17.76
C ARG A 261 -4.08 8.73 19.21
N PHE A 262 -4.90 9.72 19.45
CA PHE A 262 -5.24 10.21 20.79
C PHE A 262 -6.75 10.35 20.88
N GLU A 263 -7.36 9.72 21.88
CA GLU A 263 -8.80 9.54 21.96
C GLU A 263 -9.35 8.88 20.67
N ASP A 264 -10.24 9.55 19.95
CA ASP A 264 -10.85 9.07 18.71
C ASP A 264 -10.25 9.71 17.43
N GLN A 265 -9.24 10.56 17.58
CA GLN A 265 -8.62 11.33 16.49
C GLN A 265 -7.14 10.96 16.32
N THR A 266 -6.61 11.21 15.15
CA THR A 266 -5.20 11.07 14.83
C THR A 266 -4.54 12.44 14.77
N GLY A 267 -3.32 12.53 15.26
CA GLY A 267 -2.48 13.72 15.15
C GLY A 267 -1.03 13.39 14.79
N LEU A 268 -0.23 14.42 14.63
CA LEU A 268 1.19 14.34 14.33
C LEU A 268 2.00 14.76 15.56
N ILE A 269 3.00 13.96 15.90
CA ILE A 269 4.00 14.25 16.93
C ILE A 269 5.28 14.69 16.25
N LEU A 270 5.88 15.74 16.79
CA LEU A 270 7.25 16.18 16.52
C LEU A 270 8.14 15.71 17.66
N ARG A 271 9.17 14.93 17.35
CA ARG A 271 10.19 14.46 18.30
C ARG A 271 11.56 15.03 17.93
N ASP A 272 12.23 15.63 18.89
CA ASP A 272 13.65 15.97 18.79
C ASP A 272 14.47 14.69 19.00
N LEU A 273 15.25 14.29 17.98
CA LEU A 273 16.04 13.06 18.04
C LEU A 273 17.24 13.14 18.98
N ASN A 274 17.73 14.34 19.30
CA ASN A 274 18.86 14.53 20.21
C ASN A 274 18.44 14.45 21.68
N THR A 275 17.26 15.00 22.02
CA THR A 275 16.77 15.06 23.39
C THR A 275 15.72 14.00 23.71
N GLY A 276 15.05 13.48 22.68
CA GLY A 276 13.89 12.59 22.81
C GLY A 276 12.60 13.34 23.20
N GLU A 277 12.63 14.67 23.30
CA GLU A 277 11.45 15.47 23.64
C GLU A 277 10.39 15.38 22.55
N GLU A 278 9.11 15.22 22.95
CA GLU A 278 7.98 15.11 22.05
C GLU A 278 6.94 16.19 22.30
N SER A 279 6.37 16.70 21.21
CA SER A 279 5.28 17.66 21.27
C SER A 279 4.29 17.48 20.12
N TRP A 280 3.07 17.91 20.29
CA TRP A 280 2.09 17.95 19.21
C TRP A 280 2.56 18.92 18.11
N LEU A 281 2.59 18.44 16.87
CA LEU A 281 2.80 19.27 15.68
C LEU A 281 1.46 19.69 15.07
N ALA A 282 0.52 18.76 14.98
CA ALA A 282 -0.85 19.04 14.53
C ALA A 282 -1.84 18.05 15.15
N TYR A 283 -3.03 18.52 15.52
CA TYR A 283 -4.11 17.70 16.05
C TYR A 283 -5.47 18.44 15.96
N PRO A 284 -6.55 17.84 15.48
CA PRO A 284 -6.55 16.55 14.75
C PRO A 284 -6.06 16.73 13.30
N VAL A 285 -5.66 15.63 12.67
CA VAL A 285 -5.46 15.55 11.22
C VAL A 285 -6.55 14.69 10.59
N GLN A 286 -6.22 13.65 9.86
CA GLN A 286 -7.22 12.73 9.33
C GLN A 286 -7.17 11.37 10.04
N ARG A 287 -8.22 10.57 9.92
CA ARG A 287 -8.25 9.21 10.43
C ARG A 287 -7.12 8.38 9.82
N ASP A 288 -6.45 7.60 10.65
CA ASP A 288 -5.43 6.63 10.24
C ASP A 288 -6.04 5.26 9.86
N GLU A 289 -5.24 4.40 9.23
CA GLU A 289 -5.63 3.08 8.76
C GLU A 289 -5.06 1.93 9.63
N GLN A 290 -4.98 2.13 10.94
CA GLN A 290 -4.43 1.11 11.86
C GLN A 290 -5.24 -0.19 11.88
N GLU A 291 -6.54 -0.15 11.65
CA GLU A 291 -7.42 -1.31 11.63
C GLU A 291 -7.46 -2.05 10.29
N SER A 292 -6.77 -1.55 9.28
CA SER A 292 -6.69 -2.17 7.95
C SER A 292 -5.31 -2.76 7.67
N ILE A 293 -5.11 -3.33 6.50
CA ILE A 293 -3.78 -3.72 6.01
C ILE A 293 -2.96 -2.52 5.53
N ALA A 294 -3.54 -1.33 5.55
CA ALA A 294 -2.96 -0.05 5.15
C ALA A 294 -2.24 -0.11 3.79
N PRO A 295 -2.93 -0.44 2.68
CA PRO A 295 -2.28 -0.62 1.37
C PRO A 295 -1.65 0.67 0.84
N LEU A 296 -2.11 1.82 1.31
CA LEU A 296 -1.59 3.15 0.97
C LEU A 296 -0.87 3.83 2.16
N GLY A 297 -0.31 3.03 3.09
CA GLY A 297 0.28 3.52 4.33
C GLY A 297 -0.73 3.70 5.47
N VAL A 298 -0.25 3.78 6.71
CA VAL A 298 -1.11 4.04 7.89
C VAL A 298 -1.59 5.48 7.93
N LEU A 299 -0.77 6.41 7.43
CA LEU A 299 -1.14 7.77 6.98
C LEU A 299 -0.53 8.00 5.59
N PRO A 300 -1.04 8.99 4.84
CA PRO A 300 -0.36 9.44 3.63
C PRO A 300 1.08 9.84 3.90
N ALA A 301 1.96 9.54 2.97
CA ALA A 301 3.35 9.94 3.06
C ALA A 301 3.49 11.46 3.07
N MET A 302 4.39 11.96 3.90
CA MET A 302 4.68 13.38 4.09
C MET A 302 6.18 13.65 3.91
N SER A 303 6.56 14.91 3.82
CA SER A 303 7.95 15.31 3.59
C SER A 303 8.29 16.61 4.29
N PHE A 304 9.50 16.70 4.85
CA PHE A 304 10.05 17.98 5.31
C PHE A 304 10.50 18.83 4.12
N THR A 305 10.43 20.14 4.29
CA THR A 305 11.17 21.06 3.41
C THR A 305 12.69 20.84 3.59
N PRO A 306 13.53 21.05 2.54
CA PRO A 306 14.97 20.78 2.61
C PRO A 306 15.71 21.56 3.70
N ASP A 307 15.19 22.73 4.09
CA ASP A 307 15.69 23.55 5.19
C ASP A 307 15.27 23.04 6.57
N SER A 308 14.52 21.94 6.65
CA SER A 308 14.01 21.33 7.89
C SER A 308 13.12 22.23 8.75
N ASN A 309 12.59 23.34 8.20
CA ASN A 309 11.80 24.33 8.96
C ASN A 309 10.29 24.09 8.90
N ALA A 310 9.83 23.26 7.97
CA ALA A 310 8.42 22.95 7.81
C ALA A 310 8.18 21.51 7.33
N LEU A 311 6.99 21.00 7.63
CA LEU A 311 6.47 19.73 7.11
C LEU A 311 5.40 20.02 6.05
N ILE A 312 5.48 19.34 4.93
CA ILE A 312 4.42 19.29 3.91
C ILE A 312 3.65 18.00 4.11
N VAL A 313 2.34 18.09 4.27
CA VAL A 313 1.48 16.96 4.64
C VAL A 313 0.09 17.10 4.05
N SER A 314 -0.54 15.98 3.70
CA SER A 314 -1.92 15.91 3.22
C SER A 314 -2.85 15.43 4.33
N TYR A 315 -3.91 16.18 4.59
CA TYR A 315 -5.03 15.77 5.43
C TYR A 315 -6.29 16.60 5.15
N GLY A 316 -7.44 16.06 5.49
CA GLY A 316 -8.72 16.74 5.27
C GLY A 316 -8.99 17.10 3.81
N GLY A 317 -8.45 16.31 2.88
CA GLY A 317 -8.56 16.54 1.44
C GLY A 317 -7.65 17.63 0.88
N ASN A 318 -6.77 18.23 1.69
CA ASN A 318 -5.92 19.34 1.30
C ASN A 318 -4.45 19.07 1.62
N ILE A 319 -3.55 19.76 0.93
CA ILE A 319 -2.12 19.79 1.24
C ILE A 319 -1.82 21.01 2.12
N HIS A 320 -1.06 20.80 3.17
CA HIS A 320 -0.72 21.81 4.16
C HIS A 320 0.80 21.92 4.33
N LYS A 321 1.26 23.13 4.61
CA LYS A 321 2.58 23.42 5.13
C LYS A 321 2.44 23.74 6.62
N ILE A 322 3.11 22.95 7.48
CA ILE A 322 3.14 23.17 8.93
C ILE A 322 4.53 23.68 9.30
N SER A 323 4.61 24.89 9.83
CA SER A 323 5.84 25.48 10.36
C SER A 323 6.24 24.77 11.66
N LEU A 324 7.52 24.42 11.83
CA LEU A 324 7.98 23.77 13.05
C LEU A 324 8.15 24.75 14.21
N SER A 325 8.41 26.02 13.93
CA SER A 325 8.73 27.03 14.96
C SER A 325 7.50 27.42 15.78
N ASP A 326 6.36 27.61 15.11
CA ASP A 326 5.10 28.07 15.73
C ASP A 326 3.94 27.08 15.57
N LYS A 327 4.18 25.96 14.87
CA LYS A 327 3.23 24.89 14.61
C LYS A 327 1.97 25.35 13.87
N THR A 328 2.07 26.45 13.14
CA THR A 328 0.95 26.95 12.33
C THR A 328 0.87 26.16 11.03
N ALA A 329 -0.37 25.75 10.68
CA ALA A 329 -0.67 25.08 9.43
C ALA A 329 -1.27 26.06 8.43
N SER A 330 -0.71 26.12 7.22
CA SER A 330 -1.24 26.91 6.11
C SER A 330 -1.58 25.98 4.93
N LYS A 331 -2.75 26.18 4.32
CA LYS A 331 -3.16 25.41 3.14
C LYS A 331 -2.33 25.81 1.93
N ILE A 332 -1.81 24.83 1.19
CA ILE A 332 -1.22 24.98 -0.13
C ILE A 332 -2.35 24.71 -1.14
N SER A 333 -2.91 25.78 -1.70
CA SER A 333 -3.99 25.66 -2.67
C SER A 333 -3.47 25.23 -4.04
N TYR A 334 -4.17 24.28 -4.67
CA TYR A 334 -3.83 23.82 -6.01
C TYR A 334 -5.09 23.57 -6.83
N THR A 335 -4.90 23.45 -8.15
CA THR A 335 -5.92 23.01 -9.09
C THR A 335 -5.32 21.95 -9.99
N ALA A 336 -5.92 20.78 -10.04
CA ALA A 336 -5.53 19.66 -10.88
C ALA A 336 -6.61 19.39 -11.93
N SER A 337 -6.20 19.32 -13.21
CA SER A 337 -7.04 18.75 -14.26
C SER A 337 -6.81 17.23 -14.26
N VAL A 338 -7.88 16.49 -14.05
CA VAL A 338 -7.89 15.03 -13.98
C VAL A 338 -8.53 14.50 -15.26
N ASP A 339 -7.86 13.55 -15.91
CA ASP A 339 -8.37 12.82 -17.08
C ASP A 339 -8.11 11.33 -16.83
N LEU A 340 -9.16 10.63 -16.38
CA LEU A 340 -9.08 9.22 -15.99
C LEU A 340 -9.55 8.32 -17.12
N GLU A 341 -8.69 7.42 -17.53
CA GLU A 341 -9.04 6.26 -18.35
C GLU A 341 -9.64 5.16 -17.47
N LEU A 342 -10.78 4.64 -17.84
CA LEU A 342 -11.52 3.65 -17.07
C LEU A 342 -11.83 2.42 -17.91
N GLY A 343 -11.76 1.26 -17.27
CA GLY A 343 -12.20 0.00 -17.85
C GLY A 343 -13.73 -0.09 -18.02
N PRO A 344 -14.24 -1.22 -18.51
CA PRO A 344 -15.67 -1.45 -18.68
C PRO A 344 -16.42 -1.29 -17.35
N GLN A 345 -17.53 -0.58 -17.39
CA GLN A 345 -18.43 -0.52 -16.23
C GLN A 345 -19.16 -1.87 -16.11
N LEU A 346 -18.97 -2.51 -14.95
CA LEU A 346 -19.69 -3.74 -14.62
C LEU A 346 -21.01 -3.38 -13.96
N ASP A 347 -22.08 -3.40 -14.74
CA ASP A 347 -23.44 -3.18 -14.24
C ASP A 347 -24.06 -4.49 -13.77
N PHE A 348 -24.25 -4.62 -12.47
CA PHE A 348 -25.09 -5.66 -11.90
C PHE A 348 -26.48 -5.07 -11.67
N LYS A 349 -27.42 -5.46 -12.51
CA LYS A 349 -28.82 -5.08 -12.33
C LYS A 349 -29.44 -5.93 -11.23
N TYR A 350 -29.64 -5.33 -10.08
CA TYR A 350 -30.46 -5.92 -9.02
C TYR A 350 -31.88 -5.37 -9.14
N PRO A 351 -32.92 -6.23 -9.09
CA PRO A 351 -34.25 -5.72 -8.88
C PRO A 351 -34.34 -5.16 -7.45
N ILE A 352 -34.25 -3.86 -7.33
CA ILE A 352 -34.59 -3.16 -6.08
C ILE A 352 -36.09 -2.92 -6.14
N SER A 353 -36.83 -3.54 -5.21
CA SER A 353 -38.27 -3.37 -5.14
C SER A 353 -38.62 -2.05 -4.42
N ASP A 354 -39.44 -1.23 -5.07
CA ASP A 354 -40.06 -0.04 -4.48
C ASP A 354 -41.42 -0.38 -3.83
N ALA A 355 -41.73 -1.67 -3.62
CA ALA A 355 -42.96 -2.11 -3.00
C ALA A 355 -43.03 -1.63 -1.53
N ASP A 356 -44.25 -1.26 -1.10
CA ASP A 356 -44.52 -0.81 0.28
C ASP A 356 -44.23 -1.87 1.34
N ILE A 357 -44.06 -3.13 0.92
CA ILE A 357 -43.77 -4.27 1.79
C ILE A 357 -42.47 -4.90 1.38
N ALA A 358 -41.51 -5.01 2.31
CA ALA A 358 -40.28 -5.73 2.17
C ALA A 358 -40.38 -7.12 2.83
N MET A 359 -40.01 -8.18 2.10
CA MET A 359 -39.93 -9.54 2.64
C MET A 359 -38.59 -9.72 3.35
N ALA A 360 -38.62 -9.99 4.64
CA ALA A 360 -37.43 -10.36 5.40
C ALA A 360 -37.08 -11.82 5.15
N SER A 361 -36.00 -12.08 4.40
CA SER A 361 -35.51 -13.43 4.12
C SER A 361 -34.62 -14.03 5.21
N GLN A 362 -34.07 -13.16 6.08
CA GLN A 362 -33.23 -13.59 7.20
C GLN A 362 -33.92 -13.31 8.54
N ILE A 363 -34.26 -14.36 9.24
CA ILE A 363 -34.81 -14.33 10.59
C ILE A 363 -33.80 -14.97 11.52
N ARG A 364 -33.49 -14.30 12.63
CA ARG A 364 -32.48 -14.75 13.61
C ARG A 364 -33.06 -14.82 15.00
N ASP A 365 -32.44 -15.67 15.81
CA ASP A 365 -32.69 -15.79 17.26
C ASP A 365 -34.16 -16.03 17.62
N ALA A 366 -34.87 -16.80 16.81
CA ALA A 366 -36.27 -17.10 17.05
C ALA A 366 -36.45 -17.96 18.31
N LYS A 367 -37.27 -17.47 19.28
CA LYS A 367 -37.60 -18.17 20.54
C LYS A 367 -39.07 -18.11 20.81
N PRO A 368 -39.71 -19.26 21.12
CA PRO A 368 -41.09 -19.29 21.57
C PRO A 368 -41.20 -18.78 23.02
N SER A 369 -42.36 -18.21 23.37
CA SER A 369 -42.72 -17.92 24.75
C SER A 369 -42.88 -19.21 25.54
N PRO A 370 -42.76 -19.18 26.91
CA PRO A 370 -42.90 -20.35 27.73
C PRO A 370 -44.24 -21.07 27.58
N ASP A 371 -45.29 -20.33 27.24
CA ASP A 371 -46.64 -20.88 27.01
C ASP A 371 -46.88 -21.33 25.57
N GLY A 372 -45.88 -21.18 24.69
CA GLY A 372 -45.94 -21.58 23.27
C GLY A 372 -46.86 -20.74 22.40
N LYS A 373 -47.42 -19.62 22.90
CA LYS A 373 -48.41 -18.82 22.18
C LYS A 373 -47.81 -17.69 21.37
N ARG A 374 -46.55 -17.34 21.60
CA ARG A 374 -45.86 -16.26 20.89
C ARG A 374 -44.46 -16.65 20.47
N LEU A 375 -43.98 -16.00 19.44
CA LEU A 375 -42.62 -16.14 18.93
C LEU A 375 -41.94 -14.75 18.92
N ALA A 376 -40.81 -14.63 19.60
CA ALA A 376 -39.94 -13.49 19.48
C ALA A 376 -38.81 -13.82 18.50
N PHE A 377 -38.45 -12.92 17.61
CA PHE A 377 -37.36 -13.07 16.64
C PHE A 377 -36.81 -11.72 16.20
N THR A 378 -35.61 -11.71 15.61
CA THR A 378 -35.02 -10.53 15.02
C THR A 378 -35.00 -10.64 13.49
N ALA A 379 -35.33 -9.53 12.83
CA ALA A 379 -35.21 -9.35 11.39
C ALA A 379 -34.94 -7.88 11.09
N LEU A 380 -34.10 -7.58 10.07
CA LEU A 380 -33.79 -6.22 9.62
C LEU A 380 -33.38 -5.28 10.81
N ASN A 381 -32.57 -5.78 11.73
CA ASN A 381 -32.12 -5.09 12.96
C ASN A 381 -33.24 -4.65 13.91
N ARG A 382 -34.38 -5.32 13.86
CA ARG A 382 -35.53 -5.06 14.75
C ARG A 382 -35.97 -6.34 15.43
N LEU A 383 -36.44 -6.22 16.66
CA LEU A 383 -37.10 -7.28 17.42
C LEU A 383 -38.60 -7.29 17.10
N TYR A 384 -39.09 -8.44 16.76
CA TYR A 384 -40.50 -8.70 16.50
C TYR A 384 -41.04 -9.74 17.47
N VAL A 385 -42.33 -9.59 17.81
CA VAL A 385 -43.11 -10.61 18.50
C VAL A 385 -44.36 -10.85 17.70
N MET A 386 -44.66 -12.12 17.44
CA MET A 386 -45.88 -12.51 16.75
C MET A 386 -46.64 -13.58 17.53
N ASP A 387 -47.92 -13.64 17.38
CA ASP A 387 -48.76 -14.68 17.97
C ASP A 387 -48.68 -16.00 17.16
N LEU A 388 -48.74 -17.11 17.82
CA LEU A 388 -48.76 -18.45 17.22
C LEU A 388 -50.16 -19.05 17.36
N PRO A 389 -50.62 -19.86 16.38
CA PRO A 389 -49.94 -20.24 15.13
C PRO A 389 -50.11 -19.25 13.98
N ASN A 390 -50.91 -18.22 14.09
CA ASN A 390 -51.38 -17.43 12.96
C ASN A 390 -50.69 -16.05 12.85
N GLY A 391 -49.66 -15.81 13.56
CA GLY A 391 -48.75 -14.70 13.62
C GLY A 391 -49.08 -13.38 12.98
#